data_013d075b5e8d9567fa755df9d4d34435
#
_entry.id   013d075b5e8d9567fa755df9d4d34435
#
_cell.length_a   1.000
_cell.length_b   1.000
_cell.length_c   1.000
_cell.angle_alpha   90.00
_cell.angle_beta   90.00
_cell.angle_gamma   90.00
#
_symmetry.space_group_name_H-M   'P 1'
#
loop_
_entity.id
_entity.type
_entity.pdbx_description
1 polymer ?
#
loop_
_entity_poly.entity_id
_entity_poly.type
_entity_poly.pdbx_seq_one_letter_code
_entity_poly.pdbx_strand_id
1 'polypeptide(L)'
;GSLGQGMSVAAGMALASRIRGIDYRVNVVLGDGELEEGQVWEAAMLAGSEGLHNLCVVLDLNWMQVEGHTDSVLRLAPIADKFRAFNWQVIELDGHDLDALLAAFAAARGQTAQPTMIVATTVPGKGVSLLEGVISHNAKLPAEVADAALRELGEMA
;
A
#
# COMPACT_ATOMS: atom_id res chain seq x y z
N GLY A 1 15.70 4.32 -3.29
CA GLY A 1 15.01 4.55 -4.55
C GLY A 1 14.25 5.86 -4.57
N SER A 2 13.21 5.90 -5.38
CA SER A 2 12.38 7.11 -5.58
C SER A 2 11.07 7.02 -4.77
N LEU A 3 11.18 6.94 -3.46
CA LEU A 3 10.03 6.89 -2.56
C LEU A 3 9.11 8.11 -2.78
N GLY A 4 7.80 7.89 -2.69
CA GLY A 4 6.77 8.91 -2.85
C GLY A 4 6.44 9.28 -4.29
N GLN A 5 7.31 8.98 -5.27
CA GLN A 5 7.11 9.33 -6.68
C GLN A 5 5.90 8.61 -7.29
N GLY A 6 5.72 7.33 -6.92
CA GLY A 6 4.66 6.48 -7.44
C GLY A 6 3.27 7.07 -7.28
N MET A 7 2.99 7.66 -6.12
CA MET A 7 1.70 8.28 -5.83
C MET A 7 1.40 9.47 -6.74
N SER A 8 2.37 10.37 -6.94
CA SER A 8 2.24 11.55 -7.79
C SER A 8 2.05 11.17 -9.26
N VAL A 9 2.81 10.16 -9.74
CA VAL A 9 2.67 9.63 -11.10
C VAL A 9 1.29 9.00 -11.28
N ALA A 10 0.83 8.19 -10.32
CA ALA A 10 -0.48 7.54 -10.36
C ALA A 10 -1.64 8.56 -10.40
N ALA A 11 -1.56 9.62 -9.59
CA ALA A 11 -2.54 10.71 -9.60
C ALA A 11 -2.56 11.41 -10.96
N GLY A 12 -1.40 11.69 -11.54
CA GLY A 12 -1.29 12.27 -12.88
C GLY A 12 -1.88 11.38 -13.99
N MET A 13 -1.63 10.07 -13.92
CA MET A 13 -2.22 9.08 -14.84
C MET A 13 -3.74 9.03 -14.70
N ALA A 14 -4.27 9.01 -13.48
CA ALA A 14 -5.70 8.99 -13.24
C ALA A 14 -6.39 10.27 -13.76
N LEU A 15 -5.77 11.42 -13.58
CA LEU A 15 -6.23 12.68 -14.12
C LEU A 15 -6.19 12.71 -15.66
N ALA A 16 -5.14 12.16 -16.27
CA ALA A 16 -4.99 12.06 -17.72
C ALA A 16 -6.10 11.21 -18.36
N SER A 17 -6.53 10.11 -17.71
CA SER A 17 -7.71 9.31 -18.13
C SER A 17 -8.93 10.21 -18.31
N ARG A 18 -9.26 11.00 -17.28
CA ARG A 18 -10.40 11.93 -17.29
C ARG A 18 -10.28 13.00 -18.37
N ILE A 19 -9.12 13.65 -18.49
CA ILE A 19 -8.88 14.72 -19.47
C ILE A 19 -8.99 14.20 -20.90
N ARG A 20 -8.50 12.99 -21.16
CA ARG A 20 -8.50 12.37 -22.48
C ARG A 20 -9.80 11.63 -22.82
N GLY A 21 -10.72 11.48 -21.88
CA GLY A 21 -11.94 10.69 -22.05
C GLY A 21 -11.67 9.20 -22.30
N ILE A 22 -10.54 8.67 -21.78
CA ILE A 22 -10.17 7.24 -21.92
C ILE A 22 -10.43 6.58 -20.57
N ASP A 23 -11.32 5.59 -20.53
CA ASP A 23 -11.66 4.88 -19.31
C ASP A 23 -10.60 3.82 -18.98
N TYR A 24 -9.74 4.15 -18.01
CA TYR A 24 -8.83 3.19 -17.38
C TYR A 24 -8.68 3.50 -15.89
N ARG A 25 -8.30 2.49 -15.15
CA ARG A 25 -8.03 2.60 -13.72
C ARG A 25 -6.52 2.54 -13.46
N VAL A 26 -6.11 3.23 -12.41
CA VAL A 26 -4.74 3.26 -11.94
C VAL A 26 -4.70 2.63 -10.56
N ASN A 27 -3.81 1.67 -10.39
CA ASN A 27 -3.53 1.08 -9.09
C ASN A 27 -2.06 1.33 -8.75
N VAL A 28 -1.79 1.70 -7.50
CA VAL A 28 -0.43 1.91 -6.99
C VAL A 28 -0.30 1.27 -5.61
N VAL A 29 0.85 0.68 -5.35
CA VAL A 29 1.18 0.12 -4.03
C VAL A 29 2.18 1.06 -3.38
N LEU A 30 1.95 1.39 -2.12
CA LEU A 30 2.84 2.20 -1.27
C LEU A 30 3.21 1.39 -0.03
N GLY A 31 4.44 1.55 0.45
CA GLY A 31 4.82 1.11 1.79
C GLY A 31 4.48 2.16 2.85
N ASP A 32 4.32 1.75 4.09
CA ASP A 32 4.05 2.68 5.19
C ASP A 32 5.23 3.63 5.46
N GLY A 33 6.48 3.16 5.36
CA GLY A 33 7.64 4.03 5.41
C GLY A 33 7.69 5.05 4.26
N GLU A 34 7.10 4.75 3.10
CA GLU A 34 6.98 5.69 1.99
C GLU A 34 6.03 6.86 2.31
N LEU A 35 5.09 6.69 3.23
CA LEU A 35 4.22 7.77 3.69
C LEU A 35 4.97 8.85 4.50
N GLU A 36 6.22 8.64 4.86
CA GLU A 36 7.07 9.66 5.47
C GLU A 36 7.48 10.74 4.45
N GLU A 37 7.33 10.46 3.14
CA GLU A 37 7.59 11.41 2.07
C GLU A 37 6.44 12.42 1.91
N GLY A 38 6.74 13.72 2.03
CA GLY A 38 5.72 14.79 1.99
C GLY A 38 4.90 14.82 0.71
N GLN A 39 5.51 14.49 -0.44
CA GLN A 39 4.80 14.50 -1.73
C GLN A 39 3.67 13.47 -1.84
N VAL A 40 3.69 12.39 -1.03
CA VAL A 40 2.56 11.43 -0.96
C VAL A 40 1.31 12.15 -0.47
N TRP A 41 1.44 12.99 0.56
CA TRP A 41 0.33 13.75 1.14
C TRP A 41 -0.16 14.84 0.21
N GLU A 42 0.74 15.51 -0.52
CA GLU A 42 0.38 16.50 -1.55
C GLU A 42 -0.42 15.84 -2.67
N ALA A 43 0.01 14.67 -3.16
CA ALA A 43 -0.70 13.91 -4.18
C ALA A 43 -2.04 13.37 -3.65
N ALA A 44 -2.11 12.95 -2.38
CA ALA A 44 -3.34 12.50 -1.74
C ALA A 44 -4.39 13.61 -1.65
N MET A 45 -3.98 14.83 -1.25
CA MET A 45 -4.86 16.00 -1.23
C MET A 45 -5.39 16.33 -2.63
N LEU A 46 -4.52 16.33 -3.63
CA LEU A 46 -4.92 16.57 -5.03
C LEU A 46 -5.93 15.53 -5.50
N ALA A 47 -5.62 14.24 -5.31
CA ALA A 47 -6.48 13.16 -5.78
C ALA A 47 -7.87 13.19 -5.15
N GLY A 48 -7.95 13.48 -3.84
CA GLY A 48 -9.22 13.62 -3.14
C GLY A 48 -10.00 14.87 -3.55
N SER A 49 -9.31 16.01 -3.73
CA SER A 49 -9.91 17.25 -4.21
C SER A 49 -10.48 17.12 -5.63
N GLU A 50 -9.77 16.41 -6.49
CA GLU A 50 -10.19 16.15 -7.87
C GLU A 50 -11.19 14.99 -8.01
N GLY A 51 -11.47 14.26 -6.92
CA GLY A 51 -12.37 13.10 -6.94
C GLY A 51 -11.91 12.03 -7.95
N LEU A 52 -10.62 11.67 -7.92
CA LEU A 52 -10.03 10.70 -8.86
C LEU A 52 -10.50 9.28 -8.55
N HIS A 53 -11.77 8.98 -8.77
CA HIS A 53 -12.42 7.70 -8.46
C HIS A 53 -11.81 6.49 -9.19
N ASN A 54 -11.04 6.74 -10.23
CA ASN A 54 -10.31 5.74 -11.00
C ASN A 54 -8.91 5.46 -10.43
N LEU A 55 -8.52 6.07 -9.31
CA LEU A 55 -7.29 5.80 -8.57
C LEU A 55 -7.57 4.92 -7.36
N CYS A 56 -6.86 3.81 -7.26
CA CYS A 56 -6.83 2.92 -6.10
C CYS A 56 -5.40 2.79 -5.59
N VAL A 57 -5.21 3.07 -4.33
CA VAL A 57 -3.93 2.91 -3.63
C VAL A 57 -4.04 1.74 -2.67
N VAL A 58 -3.05 0.85 -2.69
CA VAL A 58 -2.88 -0.19 -1.67
C VAL A 58 -1.71 0.22 -0.79
N LEU A 59 -1.96 0.39 0.48
CA LEU A 59 -0.93 0.63 1.48
C LEU A 59 -0.53 -0.71 2.11
N ASP A 60 0.71 -1.13 1.91
CA ASP A 60 1.33 -2.22 2.67
C ASP A 60 1.74 -1.68 4.05
N LEU A 61 0.84 -1.87 5.03
CA LEU A 61 1.05 -1.43 6.41
C LEU A 61 1.70 -2.55 7.21
N ASN A 62 3.01 -2.62 7.16
CA ASN A 62 3.80 -3.64 7.84
C ASN A 62 4.60 -3.11 9.05
N TRP A 63 4.47 -1.82 9.35
CA TRP A 63 5.11 -1.10 10.45
C TRP A 63 6.63 -1.08 10.37
N MET A 64 7.21 -1.31 9.19
CA MET A 64 8.65 -1.39 9.01
C MET A 64 9.16 -0.45 7.92
N GLN A 65 10.22 0.25 8.23
CA GLN A 65 11.04 0.99 7.28
C GLN A 65 12.54 0.69 7.54
N VAL A 66 13.44 1.26 6.72
CA VAL A 66 14.88 0.92 6.72
C VAL A 66 15.54 1.05 8.10
N GLU A 67 15.13 2.02 8.90
CA GLU A 67 15.71 2.32 10.21
C GLU A 67 15.02 1.60 11.37
N GLY A 68 13.87 0.95 11.13
CA GLY A 68 13.14 0.21 12.15
C GLY A 68 11.63 0.31 12.04
N HIS A 69 10.95 0.26 13.17
CA HIS A 69 9.49 0.40 13.23
C HIS A 69 9.07 1.84 12.89
N THR A 70 8.12 2.00 11.97
CA THR A 70 7.70 3.32 11.47
C THR A 70 7.28 4.28 12.57
N ASP A 71 6.53 3.83 13.59
CA ASP A 71 6.13 4.68 14.72
C ASP A 71 7.29 5.18 15.59
N SER A 72 8.44 4.50 15.52
CA SER A 72 9.65 4.90 16.25
C SER A 72 10.45 5.96 15.50
N VAL A 73 10.29 6.01 14.18
CA VAL A 73 10.99 6.98 13.31
C VAL A 73 10.13 8.22 13.12
N LEU A 74 8.93 8.04 12.56
CA LEU A 74 7.95 9.12 12.39
C LEU A 74 6.53 8.57 12.57
N ARG A 75 5.85 8.98 13.65
CA ARG A 75 4.49 8.53 13.90
C ARG A 75 3.50 9.05 12.86
N LEU A 76 3.00 8.14 12.02
CA LEU A 76 2.04 8.45 10.96
C LEU A 76 0.58 8.19 11.35
N ALA A 77 0.33 7.45 12.43
CA ALA A 77 -1.04 7.19 12.89
C ALA A 77 -1.76 8.49 13.31
N PRO A 78 -3.08 8.61 13.11
CA PRO A 78 -3.98 7.66 12.44
C PRO A 78 -3.94 7.83 10.91
N ILE A 79 -3.43 6.84 10.18
CA ILE A 79 -3.24 6.93 8.71
C ILE A 79 -4.59 7.00 8.00
N ALA A 80 -5.48 6.05 8.28
CA ALA A 80 -6.79 5.94 7.66
C ALA A 80 -7.61 7.24 7.76
N ASP A 81 -7.63 7.86 8.94
CA ASP A 81 -8.41 9.09 9.18
C ASP A 81 -7.84 10.28 8.42
N LYS A 82 -6.53 10.35 8.22
CA LYS A 82 -5.90 11.38 7.40
C LYS A 82 -6.36 11.29 5.93
N PHE A 83 -6.40 10.09 5.37
CA PHE A 83 -6.91 9.89 4.01
C PHE A 83 -8.42 10.16 3.93
N ARG A 84 -9.21 9.74 4.92
CA ARG A 84 -10.64 10.10 5.01
C ARG A 84 -10.85 11.62 5.02
N ALA A 85 -10.02 12.36 5.77
CA ALA A 85 -10.07 13.81 5.82
C ALA A 85 -9.74 14.47 4.47
N PHE A 86 -8.97 13.80 3.61
CA PHE A 86 -8.70 14.23 2.24
C PHE A 86 -9.76 13.76 1.23
N ASN A 87 -10.92 13.31 1.69
CA ASN A 87 -12.02 12.85 0.82
C ASN A 87 -11.72 11.54 0.07
N TRP A 88 -11.04 10.59 0.72
CA TRP A 88 -10.82 9.26 0.20
C TRP A 88 -11.79 8.25 0.81
N GLN A 89 -12.25 7.28 0.02
CA GLN A 89 -12.77 6.04 0.55
C GLN A 89 -11.61 5.24 1.13
N VAL A 90 -11.74 4.80 2.39
CA VAL A 90 -10.70 3.99 3.04
C VAL A 90 -11.28 2.66 3.48
N ILE A 91 -10.63 1.57 3.06
CA ILE A 91 -10.96 0.19 3.42
C ILE A 91 -9.76 -0.38 4.19
N GLU A 92 -9.97 -0.78 5.42
CA GLU A 92 -8.94 -1.39 6.27
C GLU A 92 -9.19 -2.90 6.34
N LEU A 93 -8.14 -3.70 6.15
CA LEU A 93 -8.24 -5.16 6.11
C LEU A 93 -6.93 -5.86 6.48
N ASP A 94 -7.00 -7.16 6.73
CA ASP A 94 -5.84 -8.04 6.81
C ASP A 94 -5.30 -8.26 5.39
N GLY A 95 -4.07 -7.80 5.12
CA GLY A 95 -3.41 -7.93 3.83
C GLY A 95 -3.07 -9.36 3.42
N HIS A 96 -3.23 -10.33 4.33
CA HIS A 96 -3.08 -11.76 4.03
C HIS A 96 -4.41 -12.45 3.75
N ASP A 97 -5.55 -11.77 3.91
CA ASP A 97 -6.87 -12.25 3.51
C ASP A 97 -7.14 -11.90 2.04
N LEU A 98 -6.94 -12.89 1.15
CA LEU A 98 -7.11 -12.70 -0.30
C LEU A 98 -8.56 -12.41 -0.68
N ASP A 99 -9.54 -12.98 0.02
CA ASP A 99 -10.96 -12.74 -0.26
C ASP A 99 -11.35 -11.32 0.12
N ALA A 100 -10.85 -10.82 1.25
CA ALA A 100 -11.02 -9.42 1.66
C ALA A 100 -10.36 -8.45 0.67
N LEU A 101 -9.15 -8.76 0.17
CA LEU A 101 -8.48 -7.97 -0.86
C LEU A 101 -9.27 -7.92 -2.16
N LEU A 102 -9.78 -9.06 -2.64
CA LEU A 102 -10.60 -9.12 -3.85
C LEU A 102 -11.89 -8.31 -3.70
N ALA A 103 -12.55 -8.40 -2.54
CA ALA A 103 -13.73 -7.60 -2.24
C ALA A 103 -13.42 -6.09 -2.20
N ALA A 104 -12.28 -5.69 -1.62
CA ALA A 104 -11.84 -4.30 -1.56
C ALA A 104 -11.54 -3.73 -2.97
N PHE A 105 -10.88 -4.50 -3.84
CA PHE A 105 -10.69 -4.11 -5.24
C PHE A 105 -12.00 -4.02 -6.02
N ALA A 106 -12.98 -4.89 -5.73
CA ALA A 106 -14.31 -4.80 -6.34
C ALA A 106 -15.04 -3.52 -5.88
N ALA A 107 -14.96 -3.18 -4.58
CA ALA A 107 -15.51 -1.94 -4.04
C ALA A 107 -14.83 -0.69 -4.66
N ALA A 108 -13.50 -0.70 -4.79
CA ALA A 108 -12.75 0.36 -5.46
C ALA A 108 -13.19 0.54 -6.92
N ARG A 109 -13.45 -0.57 -7.64
CA ARG A 109 -13.96 -0.50 -9.02
C ARG A 109 -15.37 0.09 -9.11
N GLY A 110 -16.20 -0.16 -8.11
CA GLY A 110 -17.55 0.39 -8.02
C GLY A 110 -17.61 1.85 -7.59
N GLN A 111 -16.50 2.41 -7.09
CA GLN A 111 -16.44 3.80 -6.64
C GLN A 111 -16.51 4.76 -7.85
N THR A 112 -17.34 5.82 -7.72
CA THR A 112 -17.58 6.81 -8.80
C THR A 112 -17.33 8.25 -8.38
N ALA A 113 -17.01 8.51 -7.11
CA ALA A 113 -16.89 9.87 -6.57
C ALA A 113 -15.53 10.19 -5.96
N GLN A 114 -14.86 9.19 -5.38
CA GLN A 114 -13.66 9.37 -4.55
C GLN A 114 -12.57 8.37 -4.94
N PRO A 115 -11.28 8.71 -4.80
CA PRO A 115 -10.21 7.72 -4.86
C PRO A 115 -10.34 6.75 -3.67
N THR A 116 -9.79 5.54 -3.84
CA THR A 116 -9.85 4.50 -2.81
C THR A 116 -8.45 4.21 -2.26
N MET A 117 -8.34 4.18 -0.93
CA MET A 117 -7.19 3.67 -0.20
C MET A 117 -7.58 2.33 0.45
N ILE A 118 -6.85 1.28 0.12
CA ILE A 118 -6.92 -0.01 0.80
C ILE A 118 -5.72 -0.07 1.77
N VAL A 119 -5.99 -0.03 3.06
CA VAL A 119 -4.97 -0.19 4.10
C VAL A 119 -4.89 -1.67 4.43
N ALA A 120 -3.88 -2.33 3.87
CA ALA A 120 -3.63 -3.75 4.05
C ALA A 120 -2.58 -3.94 5.15
N THR A 121 -3.01 -4.38 6.32
CA THR A 121 -2.08 -4.72 7.41
C THR A 121 -1.40 -6.05 7.09
N THR A 122 -0.08 -6.05 7.06
CA THR A 122 0.70 -7.24 6.70
C THR A 122 1.75 -7.56 7.76
N VAL A 123 2.28 -8.77 7.68
CA VAL A 123 3.39 -9.25 8.52
C VAL A 123 4.56 -9.56 7.59
N PRO A 124 5.71 -8.89 7.76
CA PRO A 124 6.91 -9.20 6.98
C PRO A 124 7.31 -10.67 7.11
N GLY A 125 7.66 -11.32 6.01
CA GLY A 125 8.07 -12.72 6.00
C GLY A 125 6.96 -13.73 6.28
N LYS A 126 5.69 -13.33 6.17
CA LYS A 126 4.53 -14.21 6.39
C LYS A 126 4.64 -15.52 5.61
N GLY A 127 4.41 -16.64 6.30
CA GLY A 127 4.50 -17.97 5.73
C GLY A 127 5.90 -18.60 5.80
N VAL A 128 6.89 -17.90 6.34
CA VAL A 128 8.23 -18.45 6.61
C VAL A 128 8.55 -18.26 8.09
N SER A 129 8.49 -19.34 8.86
CA SER A 129 8.56 -19.29 10.33
C SER A 129 9.81 -18.59 10.89
N LEU A 130 10.94 -18.68 10.19
CA LEU A 130 12.19 -18.01 10.56
C LEU A 130 12.21 -16.51 10.25
N LEU A 131 11.31 -16.03 9.39
CA LEU A 131 11.29 -14.64 8.88
C LEU A 131 10.05 -13.89 9.30
N GLU A 132 8.98 -14.60 9.69
CA GLU A 132 7.70 -14.00 10.04
C GLU A 132 7.84 -13.03 11.23
N GLY A 133 7.50 -11.77 11.00
CA GLY A 133 7.58 -10.72 12.00
C GLY A 133 9.00 -10.23 12.33
N VAL A 134 10.01 -10.72 11.62
CA VAL A 134 11.39 -10.23 11.80
C VAL A 134 11.50 -8.82 11.23
N ILE A 135 11.83 -7.85 12.10
CA ILE A 135 12.02 -6.46 11.69
C ILE A 135 13.40 -6.33 11.04
N SER A 136 13.45 -6.55 9.73
CA SER A 136 14.64 -6.34 8.91
C SER A 136 14.25 -5.97 7.48
N HIS A 137 14.44 -4.73 7.11
CA HIS A 137 14.11 -4.24 5.76
C HIS A 137 15.04 -4.82 4.68
N ASN A 138 16.29 -5.12 5.04
CA ASN A 138 17.32 -5.65 4.13
C ASN A 138 18.00 -6.88 4.74
N ALA A 139 17.31 -8.02 4.75
CA ALA A 139 17.91 -9.27 5.20
C ALA A 139 18.73 -9.91 4.07
N LYS A 140 20.03 -10.16 4.34
CA LYS A 140 20.81 -11.10 3.53
C LYS A 140 20.55 -12.50 4.06
N LEU A 141 19.91 -13.34 3.25
CA LEU A 141 19.64 -14.72 3.63
C LEU A 141 20.82 -15.61 3.24
N PRO A 142 21.46 -16.33 4.20
CA PRO A 142 22.35 -17.44 3.87
C PRO A 142 21.61 -18.48 3.02
N ALA A 143 22.35 -19.19 2.13
CA ALA A 143 21.75 -20.14 1.20
C ALA A 143 20.89 -21.20 1.92
N GLU A 144 21.37 -21.73 3.04
CA GLU A 144 20.65 -22.70 3.87
C GLU A 144 19.34 -22.19 4.45
N VAL A 145 19.28 -20.89 4.80
CA VAL A 145 18.03 -20.23 5.27
C VAL A 145 17.06 -20.04 4.12
N ALA A 146 17.56 -19.62 2.96
CA ALA A 146 16.76 -19.48 1.75
C ALA A 146 16.16 -20.82 1.31
N ASP A 147 16.97 -21.89 1.31
CA ASP A 147 16.52 -23.24 0.96
C ASP A 147 15.48 -23.78 1.97
N ALA A 148 15.62 -23.47 3.25
CA ALA A 148 14.63 -23.84 4.25
C ALA A 148 13.31 -23.09 4.05
N ALA A 149 13.37 -21.78 3.77
CA ALA A 149 12.22 -20.95 3.49
C ALA A 149 11.46 -21.43 2.24
N LEU A 150 12.18 -21.77 1.17
CA LEU A 150 11.57 -22.28 -0.07
C LEU A 150 10.89 -23.65 0.15
N ARG A 151 11.45 -24.53 0.97
CA ARG A 151 10.80 -25.80 1.32
C ARG A 151 9.52 -25.56 2.11
N GLU A 152 9.55 -24.68 3.11
CA GLU A 152 8.37 -24.35 3.92
C GLU A 152 7.23 -23.77 3.06
N LEU A 153 7.53 -22.86 2.15
CA LEU A 153 6.56 -22.31 1.21
C LEU A 153 6.04 -23.35 0.20
N GLY A 154 6.87 -24.31 -0.22
CA GLY A 154 6.48 -25.39 -1.11
C GLY A 154 5.60 -26.44 -0.43
N GLU A 155 5.68 -26.59 0.88
CA GLU A 155 4.82 -27.50 1.67
C GLU A 155 3.44 -26.89 1.96
N MET A 156 3.30 -25.56 1.84
CA MET A 156 2.05 -24.84 2.05
C MET A 156 1.24 -24.63 0.76
N ALA A 157 1.80 -24.96 -0.39
CA ALA A 157 1.17 -24.85 -1.71
C ALA A 157 0.59 -26.19 -2.15
#